data_ea18b49f928c4e154ad474b02ca43c9a
#
_entry.id   ea18b49f928c4e154ad474b02ca43c9a
#
_cell.length_a   1.000
_cell.length_b   1.000
_cell.length_c   1.000
_cell.angle_alpha   90.00
_cell.angle_beta   90.00
_cell.angle_gamma   90.00
#
_symmetry.space_group_name_H-M   'P 1'
#
loop_
_entity.id
_entity.type
_entity.pdbx_description
1 polymer ?
#
loop_
_entity_poly.entity_id
_entity_poly.type
_entity_poly.pdbx_seq_one_letter_code
_entity_poly.pdbx_strand_id
1 'polypeptide(L)'
;MRAVAARVTRADVTVDGEVVGAIDEPGLLVLLGIHVDDDVAKAATMARKLHELRLLRDEESCATANAPLLVVSQFTLYGDTKKGRRPSWTQAARPEVAEPLVDAVVAGLRGRGATVATGRFGAMMAVSSVNDGPFTVVVEV
;
A
#
# COMPACT_ATOMS: atom_id res chain seq x y z
N MET A 1 -5.50 5.34 -8.98
CA MET A 1 -4.90 4.52 -7.91
C MET A 1 -3.94 5.41 -7.11
N ARG A 2 -4.02 5.30 -5.81
CA ARG A 2 -3.24 6.16 -4.90
C ARG A 2 -2.67 5.32 -3.78
N ALA A 3 -1.37 5.49 -3.52
CA ALA A 3 -0.70 4.84 -2.40
C ALA A 3 -0.07 5.88 -1.48
N VAL A 4 -0.13 5.64 -0.19
CA VAL A 4 0.73 6.31 0.80
C VAL A 4 1.81 5.33 1.16
N ALA A 5 3.06 5.65 0.83
CA ALA A 5 4.22 4.80 1.07
C ALA A 5 5.10 5.44 2.14
N ALA A 6 5.26 4.76 3.25
CA ALA A 6 6.10 5.20 4.36
C ALA A 6 7.31 4.29 4.50
N ARG A 7 8.49 4.89 4.63
CA ARG A 7 9.70 4.16 5.01
C ARG A 7 9.59 3.73 6.47
N VAL A 8 9.73 2.45 6.73
CA VAL A 8 9.58 1.88 8.08
C VAL A 8 10.77 0.99 8.44
N THR A 9 11.03 0.87 9.74
CA THR A 9 11.98 -0.13 10.24
C THR A 9 11.29 -1.47 10.45
N ARG A 10 9.99 -1.45 10.70
CA ARG A 10 9.10 -2.61 10.81
C ARG A 10 7.64 -2.18 10.71
N ALA A 11 6.77 -3.10 10.32
CA ALA A 11 5.33 -2.89 10.33
C ALA A 11 4.58 -4.22 10.39
N ASP A 12 3.39 -4.21 10.98
CA ASP A 12 2.52 -5.38 11.02
C ASP A 12 1.04 -5.01 10.97
N VAL A 13 0.22 -5.98 10.61
CA VAL A 13 -1.24 -5.88 10.62
C VAL A 13 -1.80 -6.94 11.54
N THR A 14 -2.66 -6.52 12.46
CA THR A 14 -3.38 -7.40 13.37
C THR A 14 -4.88 -7.36 13.06
N VAL A 15 -5.50 -8.53 12.99
CA VAL A 15 -6.95 -8.73 12.84
C VAL A 15 -7.41 -9.67 13.94
N ASP A 16 -8.40 -9.25 14.73
CA ASP A 16 -8.93 -10.04 15.85
C ASP A 16 -7.84 -10.58 16.79
N GLY A 17 -6.83 -9.76 17.08
CA GLY A 17 -5.73 -10.11 17.96
C GLY A 17 -4.62 -10.97 17.34
N GLU A 18 -4.75 -11.34 16.06
CA GLU A 18 -3.74 -12.14 15.35
C GLU A 18 -3.00 -11.30 14.33
N VAL A 19 -1.68 -11.46 14.24
CA VAL A 19 -0.85 -10.87 13.21
C VAL A 19 -1.09 -11.62 11.90
N VAL A 20 -1.65 -10.94 10.90
CA VAL A 20 -1.96 -11.54 9.58
C VAL A 20 -0.92 -11.20 8.52
N GLY A 21 -0.10 -10.19 8.74
CA GLY A 21 0.99 -9.82 7.85
C GLY A 21 2.00 -8.95 8.59
N ALA A 22 3.28 -9.13 8.30
CA ALA A 22 4.35 -8.39 8.95
C ALA A 22 5.59 -8.28 8.06
N ILE A 23 6.32 -7.19 8.23
CA ILE A 23 7.70 -7.05 7.79
C ILE A 23 8.54 -6.66 9.02
N ASP A 24 9.61 -7.42 9.28
CA ASP A 24 10.42 -7.29 10.49
C ASP A 24 11.78 -6.65 10.20
N GLU A 25 11.97 -6.16 9.00
CA GLU A 25 13.19 -5.47 8.54
C GLU A 25 12.84 -4.18 7.80
N PRO A 26 13.81 -3.27 7.59
CA PRO A 26 13.55 -2.03 6.87
C PRO A 26 12.91 -2.24 5.50
N GLY A 27 11.86 -1.50 5.22
CA GLY A 27 11.10 -1.60 3.99
C GLY A 27 10.05 -0.51 3.87
N LEU A 28 8.97 -0.80 3.16
CA LEU A 28 7.86 0.14 2.97
C LEU A 28 6.55 -0.41 3.53
N LEU A 29 5.86 0.42 4.29
CA LEU A 29 4.44 0.26 4.54
C LEU A 29 3.69 1.03 3.45
N VAL A 30 2.80 0.34 2.74
CA VAL A 30 2.02 0.90 1.64
C VAL A 30 0.54 0.79 1.95
N LEU A 31 -0.13 1.93 2.12
CA LEU A 31 -1.58 2.01 2.15
C LEU A 31 -2.06 2.26 0.73
N LEU A 32 -2.91 1.38 0.19
CA LEU A 32 -3.28 1.38 -1.24
C LEU A 32 -4.78 1.57 -1.42
N GLY A 33 -5.16 2.68 -2.06
CA GLY A 33 -6.52 2.98 -2.46
C GLY A 33 -6.76 2.79 -3.95
N ILE A 34 -7.89 2.23 -4.30
CA ILE A 34 -8.31 1.98 -5.68
C ILE A 34 -9.42 2.96 -6.06
N HIS A 35 -9.24 3.65 -7.18
CA HIS A 35 -10.22 4.56 -7.76
C HIS A 35 -11.24 3.81 -8.62
N VAL A 36 -12.45 4.35 -8.74
CA VAL A 36 -13.55 3.72 -9.53
C VAL A 36 -13.16 3.45 -10.99
N ASP A 37 -12.24 4.24 -11.56
CA ASP A 37 -11.81 4.13 -12.96
C ASP A 37 -10.48 3.40 -13.13
N ASP A 38 -9.95 2.78 -12.07
CA ASP A 38 -8.70 2.05 -12.15
C ASP A 38 -8.83 0.72 -12.89
N ASP A 39 -7.72 0.28 -13.46
CA ASP A 39 -7.61 -0.95 -14.24
C ASP A 39 -6.29 -1.70 -13.95
N VAL A 40 -6.13 -2.86 -14.58
CA VAL A 40 -4.93 -3.69 -14.40
C VAL A 40 -3.65 -3.03 -14.92
N ALA A 41 -3.74 -2.15 -15.92
CA ALA A 41 -2.58 -1.42 -16.43
C ALA A 41 -2.05 -0.43 -15.38
N LYS A 42 -2.95 0.23 -14.66
CA LYS A 42 -2.57 1.09 -13.53
C LYS A 42 -1.99 0.29 -12.36
N ALA A 43 -2.52 -0.90 -12.11
CA ALA A 43 -1.97 -1.80 -11.09
C ALA A 43 -0.51 -2.19 -11.41
N ALA A 44 -0.22 -2.53 -12.66
CA ALA A 44 1.14 -2.83 -13.09
C ALA A 44 2.09 -1.62 -12.95
N THR A 45 1.62 -0.43 -13.30
CA THR A 45 2.38 0.82 -13.13
C THR A 45 2.64 1.12 -11.65
N MET A 46 1.64 0.94 -10.80
CA MET A 46 1.79 1.15 -9.35
C MET A 46 2.83 0.17 -8.77
N ALA A 47 2.74 -1.11 -9.12
CA ALA A 47 3.70 -2.13 -8.66
C ALA A 47 5.13 -1.74 -9.06
N ARG A 48 5.34 -1.33 -10.31
CA ARG A 48 6.66 -0.88 -10.76
C ARG A 48 7.15 0.34 -9.98
N LYS A 49 6.31 1.34 -9.79
CA LYS A 49 6.69 2.56 -9.04
C LYS A 49 7.04 2.24 -7.60
N LEU A 50 6.23 1.46 -6.90
CA LEU A 50 6.51 1.07 -5.50
C LEU A 50 7.81 0.28 -5.38
N HIS A 51 8.15 -0.53 -6.37
CA HIS A 51 9.36 -1.34 -6.38
C HIS A 51 10.62 -0.52 -6.69
N GLU A 52 10.53 0.45 -7.61
CA GLU A 52 11.69 1.14 -8.18
C GLU A 52 11.93 2.54 -7.61
N LEU A 53 10.94 3.20 -7.01
CA LEU A 53 11.14 4.52 -6.43
C LEU A 53 12.16 4.44 -5.28
N ARG A 54 13.08 5.40 -5.27
CA ARG A 54 14.16 5.46 -4.28
C ARG A 54 13.65 6.10 -2.99
N LEU A 55 12.94 5.31 -2.21
CA LEU A 55 12.27 5.76 -0.99
C LEU A 55 12.96 5.28 0.29
N LEU A 56 13.99 4.46 0.17
CA LEU A 56 14.75 3.92 1.29
C LEU A 56 16.01 4.75 1.57
N ARG A 57 16.71 4.44 2.67
CA ARG A 57 17.97 5.10 3.00
C ARG A 57 19.00 4.90 1.88
N ASP A 58 19.93 5.86 1.78
CA ASP A 58 21.00 5.87 0.78
C ASP A 58 20.48 5.89 -0.66
N GLU A 59 19.29 6.50 -0.86
CA GLU A 59 18.62 6.59 -2.17
C GLU A 59 18.35 5.22 -2.81
N GLU A 60 18.22 4.18 -2.01
CA GLU A 60 17.87 2.86 -2.50
C GLU A 60 16.37 2.70 -2.70
N SER A 61 16.00 1.78 -3.58
CA SER A 61 14.63 1.32 -3.78
C SER A 61 14.45 -0.08 -3.16
N CYS A 62 13.20 -0.54 -3.06
CA CYS A 62 12.95 -1.93 -2.69
C CYS A 62 13.60 -2.91 -3.68
N ALA A 63 13.69 -2.54 -4.97
CA ALA A 63 14.35 -3.34 -5.99
C ALA A 63 15.86 -3.48 -5.73
N THR A 64 16.55 -2.37 -5.45
CA THR A 64 18.01 -2.39 -5.28
C THR A 64 18.44 -2.94 -3.92
N ALA A 65 17.67 -2.68 -2.87
CA ALA A 65 17.97 -3.15 -1.52
C ALA A 65 17.36 -4.52 -1.21
N ASN A 66 16.57 -5.10 -2.11
CA ASN A 66 15.78 -6.31 -1.85
C ASN A 66 14.95 -6.18 -0.56
N ALA A 67 14.35 -5.01 -0.36
CA ALA A 67 13.60 -4.69 0.84
C ALA A 67 12.13 -5.11 0.72
N PRO A 68 11.51 -5.55 1.83
CA PRO A 68 10.12 -6.00 1.82
C PRO A 68 9.13 -4.84 1.79
N LEU A 69 7.90 -5.13 1.32
CA LEU A 69 6.76 -4.24 1.40
C LEU A 69 5.62 -4.90 2.18
N LEU A 70 4.93 -4.12 2.99
CA LEU A 70 3.64 -4.49 3.57
C LEU A 70 2.57 -3.67 2.87
N VAL A 71 1.70 -4.33 2.10
CA VAL A 71 0.64 -3.67 1.34
C VAL A 71 -0.70 -3.89 2.02
N VAL A 72 -1.36 -2.78 2.38
CA VAL A 72 -2.64 -2.76 3.08
C VAL A 72 -3.65 -1.99 2.23
N SER A 73 -4.81 -2.59 1.95
CA SER A 73 -5.89 -1.89 1.27
C SER A 73 -6.44 -0.74 2.13
N GLN A 74 -6.69 0.42 1.51
CA GLN A 74 -7.12 1.63 2.20
C GLN A 74 -8.04 2.45 1.30
N PHE A 75 -9.33 2.08 1.21
CA PHE A 75 -10.28 2.79 0.34
C PHE A 75 -10.47 4.25 0.75
N THR A 76 -10.26 4.56 2.03
CA THR A 76 -10.42 5.91 2.58
C THR A 76 -9.47 6.95 1.99
N LEU A 77 -8.42 6.52 1.26
CA LEU A 77 -7.55 7.43 0.51
C LEU A 77 -8.30 8.15 -0.61
N TYR A 78 -9.45 7.63 -1.04
CA TYR A 78 -10.35 8.28 -1.99
C TYR A 78 -11.55 8.95 -1.32
N GLY A 79 -11.48 9.18 -0.01
CA GLY A 79 -12.43 10.02 0.68
C GLY A 79 -12.29 11.48 0.25
N ASP A 80 -13.35 12.08 -0.28
CA ASP A 80 -13.39 13.51 -0.59
C ASP A 80 -13.80 14.26 0.67
N THR A 81 -12.94 15.13 1.16
CA THR A 81 -13.11 15.91 2.39
C THR A 81 -13.30 17.39 2.13
N LYS A 82 -13.50 17.79 0.86
CA LYS A 82 -13.57 19.21 0.48
C LYS A 82 -14.80 19.93 1.02
N LYS A 83 -15.90 19.22 1.22
CA LYS A 83 -17.15 19.81 1.69
C LYS A 83 -17.70 19.09 2.91
N GLY A 84 -18.22 19.87 3.86
CA GLY A 84 -18.88 19.34 5.04
C GLY A 84 -17.95 18.67 6.03
N ARG A 85 -18.52 17.82 6.87
CA ARG A 85 -17.79 17.12 7.95
C ARG A 85 -17.70 15.61 7.76
N ARG A 86 -18.38 15.08 6.73
CA ARG A 86 -18.35 13.66 6.37
C ARG A 86 -17.63 13.48 5.03
N PRO A 87 -16.64 12.62 4.94
CA PRO A 87 -16.03 12.29 3.65
C PRO A 87 -17.05 11.68 2.70
N SER A 88 -16.91 11.99 1.41
CA SER A 88 -17.65 11.31 0.34
C SER A 88 -16.80 10.21 -0.26
N TRP A 89 -17.42 9.05 -0.56
CA TRP A 89 -16.73 7.84 -1.03
C TRP A 89 -16.97 7.55 -2.51
N THR A 90 -17.51 8.49 -3.26
CA THR A 90 -17.92 8.29 -4.67
C THR A 90 -16.74 7.94 -5.59
N GLN A 91 -15.52 8.34 -5.24
CA GLN A 91 -14.34 8.04 -6.02
C GLN A 91 -13.67 6.71 -5.65
N ALA A 92 -14.04 6.11 -4.53
CA ALA A 92 -13.49 4.83 -4.10
C ALA A 92 -14.16 3.68 -4.87
N ALA A 93 -13.36 2.79 -5.42
CA ALA A 93 -13.88 1.57 -6.05
C ALA A 93 -14.60 0.69 -5.02
N ARG A 94 -15.64 0.01 -5.48
CA ARG A 94 -16.35 -0.97 -4.66
C ARG A 94 -15.46 -2.20 -4.40
N PRO A 95 -15.71 -2.95 -3.32
CA PRO A 95 -14.89 -4.12 -2.97
C PRO A 95 -14.69 -5.12 -4.11
N GLU A 96 -15.73 -5.40 -4.92
CA GLU A 96 -15.67 -6.36 -6.03
C GLU A 96 -14.67 -5.95 -7.12
N VAL A 97 -14.38 -4.66 -7.24
CA VAL A 97 -13.41 -4.09 -8.17
C VAL A 97 -12.07 -3.86 -7.47
N ALA A 98 -12.10 -3.37 -6.24
CA ALA A 98 -10.91 -2.98 -5.51
C ALA A 98 -10.04 -4.18 -5.13
N GLU A 99 -10.63 -5.26 -4.60
CA GLU A 99 -9.87 -6.42 -4.14
C GLU A 99 -9.02 -7.05 -5.24
N PRO A 100 -9.57 -7.36 -6.45
CA PRO A 100 -8.74 -7.89 -7.54
C PRO A 100 -7.61 -6.96 -7.97
N LEU A 101 -7.81 -5.63 -7.91
CA LEU A 101 -6.78 -4.68 -8.29
C LEU A 101 -5.69 -4.53 -7.22
N VAL A 102 -6.05 -4.62 -5.93
CA VAL A 102 -5.05 -4.72 -4.85
C VAL A 102 -4.22 -5.98 -5.04
N ASP A 103 -4.88 -7.12 -5.30
CA ASP A 103 -4.20 -8.39 -5.57
C ASP A 103 -3.29 -8.30 -6.79
N ALA A 104 -3.71 -7.56 -7.83
CA ALA A 104 -2.88 -7.35 -9.03
C ALA A 104 -1.61 -6.55 -8.72
N VAL A 105 -1.68 -5.55 -7.86
CA VAL A 105 -0.49 -4.81 -7.42
C VAL A 105 0.46 -5.73 -6.64
N VAL A 106 -0.07 -6.52 -5.71
CA VAL A 106 0.72 -7.48 -4.94
C VAL A 106 1.38 -8.51 -5.85
N ALA A 107 0.61 -9.09 -6.77
CA ALA A 107 1.14 -10.05 -7.75
C ALA A 107 2.21 -9.43 -8.65
N GLY A 108 2.01 -8.18 -9.07
CA GLY A 108 2.99 -7.43 -9.86
C GLY A 108 4.30 -7.21 -9.11
N LEU A 109 4.23 -6.87 -7.84
CA LEU A 109 5.41 -6.72 -6.97
C LEU A 109 6.14 -8.06 -6.81
N ARG A 110 5.41 -9.13 -6.50
CA ARG A 110 5.98 -10.48 -6.34
C ARG A 110 6.59 -10.99 -7.65
N GLY A 111 5.95 -10.73 -8.78
CA GLY A 111 6.48 -11.06 -10.10
C GLY A 111 7.78 -10.34 -10.45
N ARG A 112 8.04 -9.20 -9.81
CA ARG A 112 9.28 -8.43 -9.92
C ARG A 112 10.35 -8.88 -8.91
N GLY A 113 10.06 -9.90 -8.11
CA GLY A 113 10.98 -10.45 -7.12
C GLY A 113 10.85 -9.84 -5.72
N ALA A 114 9.87 -8.95 -5.49
CA ALA A 114 9.70 -8.33 -4.18
C ALA A 114 9.13 -9.33 -3.15
N THR A 115 9.56 -9.20 -1.91
CA THR A 115 8.93 -9.86 -0.76
C THR A 115 7.78 -8.98 -0.27
N VAL A 116 6.55 -9.50 -0.33
CA VAL A 116 5.35 -8.73 -0.01
C VAL A 116 4.52 -9.46 1.02
N ALA A 117 4.28 -8.78 2.14
CA ALA A 117 3.27 -9.13 3.12
C ALA A 117 2.01 -8.29 2.87
N THR A 118 0.87 -8.77 3.30
CA THR A 118 -0.42 -8.11 3.11
C THR A 118 -1.22 -8.07 4.40
N GLY A 119 -2.19 -7.14 4.47
CA GLY A 119 -3.29 -7.21 5.41
C GLY A 119 -4.35 -8.22 4.95
N ARG A 120 -5.55 -8.06 5.48
CA ARG A 120 -6.72 -8.86 5.06
C ARG A 120 -7.78 -7.92 4.52
N PHE A 121 -8.10 -8.03 3.24
CA PHE A 121 -9.06 -7.14 2.58
C PHE A 121 -10.43 -7.18 3.28
N GLY A 122 -10.99 -6.00 3.53
CA GLY A 122 -12.32 -5.86 4.14
C GLY A 122 -12.36 -6.08 5.65
N ALA A 123 -11.26 -6.48 6.28
CA ALA A 123 -11.21 -6.70 7.72
C ALA A 123 -10.97 -5.38 8.48
N MET A 124 -11.34 -5.38 9.76
CA MET A 124 -10.93 -4.34 10.70
C MET A 124 -9.47 -4.61 11.10
N MET A 125 -8.57 -3.74 10.63
CA MET A 125 -7.12 -3.95 10.78
C MET A 125 -6.51 -2.92 11.72
N ALA A 126 -5.71 -3.39 12.68
CA ALA A 126 -4.80 -2.56 13.45
C ALA A 126 -3.42 -2.63 12.77
N VAL A 127 -2.96 -1.51 12.24
CA VAL A 127 -1.67 -1.42 11.55
C VAL A 127 -0.67 -0.74 12.48
N SER A 128 0.37 -1.47 12.87
CA SER A 128 1.46 -0.94 13.67
C SER A 128 2.70 -0.73 12.81
N SER A 129 3.39 0.37 13.01
CA SER A 129 4.63 0.64 12.29
C SER A 129 5.56 1.54 13.07
N VAL A 130 6.85 1.47 12.75
CA VAL A 130 7.82 2.46 13.14
C VAL A 130 8.29 3.18 11.89
N ASN A 131 7.80 4.41 11.70
CA ASN A 131 8.20 5.24 10.58
C ASN A 131 9.65 5.68 10.73
N ASP A 132 10.48 5.29 9.77
CA ASP A 132 11.86 5.76 9.67
C ASP A 132 11.84 7.09 8.90
N GLY A 133 11.40 8.12 9.59
CA GLY A 133 11.08 9.41 9.01
C GLY A 133 12.26 10.36 8.87
N PRO A 134 11.99 11.53 8.28
CA PRO A 134 10.69 11.95 7.75
C PRO A 134 10.53 11.50 6.29
N PHE A 135 10.07 10.28 6.03
CA PHE A 135 9.93 9.80 4.66
C PHE A 135 8.63 9.04 4.46
N THR A 136 7.63 9.79 4.02
CA THR A 136 6.30 9.29 3.65
C THR A 136 5.83 10.10 2.46
N VAL A 137 5.48 9.41 1.37
CA VAL A 137 5.09 10.05 0.12
C VAL A 137 3.77 9.52 -0.39
N VAL A 138 3.11 10.30 -1.23
CA VAL A 138 1.94 9.88 -1.98
C VAL A 138 2.39 9.51 -3.39
N VAL A 139 2.02 8.30 -3.83
CA VAL A 139 2.27 7.82 -5.20
C VAL A 139 0.93 7.70 -5.90
N GLU A 140 0.79 8.37 -7.05
CA GLU A 140 -0.45 8.34 -7.84
C GLU A 140 -0.17 7.83 -9.25
N VAL A 141 -1.12 7.10 -9.78
CA VAL A 141 -1.13 6.63 -11.17
C VAL A 141 -2.53 6.75 -11.76
#